data_e3f3b8b1cd27f3d5ebad328d0d690c9e
#
_entry.id   e3f3b8b1cd27f3d5ebad328d0d690c9e
#
_cell.length_a   1.000
_cell.length_b   1.000
_cell.length_c   1.000
_cell.angle_alpha   90.00
_cell.angle_beta   90.00
_cell.angle_gamma   90.00
#
_symmetry.space_group_name_H-M   'P 1'
#
loop_
_entity.id
_entity.type
_entity.pdbx_description
1 polymer ?
#
loop_
_entity_poly.entity_id
_entity_poly.type
_entity_poly.pdbx_seq_one_letter_code
_entity_poly.pdbx_strand_id
1 'polypeptide(L)'
;MVFALRNQQNQLANVNLARENLRQIEVRIDVGTAAPLARAEVETELANREGELLSATQQVSTTENTLKTLLLRDSNSPEWTQAYVPTDTPVYSDDPVIVEDAIKDAFANRPELQRLRLQREVTAIDIDYFKNQTKPRIDLVSSFSLGGLSLGNQNTAGGTIPQFTGNEEILRQKLNTLFAPGSQIPNPNINFSGVPGYFNGGSFRAFRNLFRADAPTYSVGITFEFPFRNTTAKANLAGARIQQQQTDAQTRLQEQTVVADVRNAVQAVETSRQRVLTARRARANAEIQLEGERRLFEFGRSTTFLLFQRENALTNARNAEIRAETDYNKSLSDLQRASSTTFRINNIQVDSPMPDNDN
;
A
#
# COMPACT_ATOMS: atom_id res chain seq x y z
N MET A 1 -0.68 -21.01 -16.71
CA MET A 1 0.31 -21.77 -17.50
C MET A 1 0.23 -23.28 -17.29
N VAL A 2 0.24 -23.83 -16.07
CA VAL A 2 0.12 -25.27 -15.77
C VAL A 2 -1.05 -25.94 -16.51
N PHE A 3 -2.25 -25.33 -16.43
CA PHE A 3 -3.43 -25.80 -17.16
C PHE A 3 -3.18 -25.88 -18.68
N ALA A 4 -2.63 -24.81 -19.28
CA ALA A 4 -2.42 -24.73 -20.73
C ALA A 4 -1.44 -25.82 -21.20
N LEU A 5 -0.33 -26.04 -20.47
CA LEU A 5 0.63 -27.09 -20.79
C LEU A 5 0.06 -28.50 -20.65
N ARG A 6 -0.67 -28.76 -19.56
CA ARG A 6 -1.33 -30.07 -19.39
C ARG A 6 -2.39 -30.35 -20.44
N ASN A 7 -3.15 -29.31 -20.81
CA ASN A 7 -4.12 -29.41 -21.90
C ASN A 7 -3.41 -29.71 -23.24
N GLN A 8 -2.32 -29.00 -23.56
CA GLN A 8 -1.52 -29.29 -24.76
C GLN A 8 -1.00 -30.72 -24.78
N GLN A 9 -0.46 -31.21 -23.66
CA GLN A 9 0.00 -32.60 -23.54
C GLN A 9 -1.14 -33.60 -23.76
N ASN A 10 -2.34 -33.30 -23.22
CA ASN A 10 -3.51 -34.12 -23.41
C ASN A 10 -3.95 -34.14 -24.89
N GLN A 11 -3.94 -32.98 -25.58
CA GLN A 11 -4.26 -32.93 -27.01
C GLN A 11 -3.19 -33.63 -27.87
N LEU A 12 -1.92 -33.54 -27.52
CA LEU A 12 -0.88 -34.30 -28.20
C LEU A 12 -1.09 -35.82 -28.09
N ALA A 13 -1.46 -36.29 -26.88
CA ALA A 13 -1.80 -37.69 -26.66
C ALA A 13 -3.00 -38.14 -27.53
N ASN A 14 -4.03 -37.27 -27.67
CA ASN A 14 -5.19 -37.52 -28.51
C ASN A 14 -4.84 -37.57 -29.99
N VAL A 15 -3.97 -36.70 -30.50
CA VAL A 15 -3.47 -36.76 -31.89
C VAL A 15 -2.72 -38.07 -32.14
N ASN A 16 -1.87 -38.50 -31.22
CA ASN A 16 -1.15 -39.77 -31.35
C ASN A 16 -2.10 -40.98 -31.35
N LEU A 17 -3.16 -40.92 -30.51
CA LEU A 17 -4.19 -41.96 -30.51
C LEU A 17 -4.97 -41.97 -31.82
N ALA A 18 -5.36 -40.79 -32.36
CA ALA A 18 -6.07 -40.71 -33.64
C ALA A 18 -5.22 -41.24 -34.83
N ARG A 19 -3.90 -41.00 -34.82
CA ARG A 19 -2.97 -41.55 -35.80
C ARG A 19 -2.89 -43.08 -35.72
N GLU A 20 -2.86 -43.61 -34.53
CA GLU A 20 -2.88 -45.08 -34.34
C GLU A 20 -4.21 -45.69 -34.79
N ASN A 21 -5.34 -45.01 -34.48
CA ASN A 21 -6.66 -45.44 -34.97
C ASN A 21 -6.72 -45.42 -36.49
N LEU A 22 -6.15 -44.43 -37.17
CA LEU A 22 -6.07 -44.37 -38.64
C LEU A 22 -5.31 -45.57 -39.18
N ARG A 23 -4.13 -45.87 -38.63
CA ARG A 23 -3.33 -47.02 -39.02
C ARG A 23 -4.08 -48.32 -38.86
N GLN A 24 -4.81 -48.51 -37.77
CA GLN A 24 -5.62 -49.72 -37.53
C GLN A 24 -6.76 -49.86 -38.53
N ILE A 25 -7.44 -48.79 -38.88
CA ILE A 25 -8.51 -48.78 -39.85
C ILE A 25 -7.95 -49.09 -41.26
N GLU A 26 -6.80 -48.53 -41.66
CA GLU A 26 -6.15 -48.82 -42.93
C GLU A 26 -5.85 -50.31 -43.04
N VAL A 27 -5.26 -50.95 -42.02
CA VAL A 27 -5.05 -52.39 -42.01
C VAL A 27 -6.35 -53.18 -42.13
N ARG A 28 -7.44 -52.76 -41.48
CA ARG A 28 -8.75 -53.43 -41.58
C ARG A 28 -9.39 -53.28 -42.96
N ILE A 29 -9.15 -52.18 -43.65
CA ILE A 29 -9.62 -51.97 -45.03
C ILE A 29 -8.84 -52.88 -45.98
N ASP A 30 -7.50 -52.95 -45.80
CA ASP A 30 -6.66 -53.78 -46.67
C ASP A 30 -7.00 -55.28 -46.58
N VAL A 31 -7.40 -55.75 -45.39
CA VAL A 31 -7.86 -57.11 -45.18
C VAL A 31 -9.36 -57.33 -45.46
N GLY A 32 -10.07 -56.29 -45.93
CA GLY A 32 -11.46 -56.34 -46.32
C GLY A 32 -12.47 -56.38 -45.17
N THR A 33 -12.08 -56.08 -43.95
CA THR A 33 -12.95 -56.10 -42.74
C THR A 33 -13.57 -54.75 -42.39
N ALA A 34 -13.18 -53.66 -43.06
CA ALA A 34 -13.73 -52.32 -42.88
C ALA A 34 -14.06 -51.69 -44.27
N ALA A 35 -15.06 -50.82 -44.30
CA ALA A 35 -15.46 -50.08 -45.52
C ALA A 35 -14.46 -48.92 -45.78
N PRO A 36 -14.17 -48.58 -47.06
CA PRO A 36 -13.30 -47.43 -47.40
C PRO A 36 -13.78 -46.08 -46.81
N LEU A 37 -15.08 -45.95 -46.57
CA LEU A 37 -15.68 -44.74 -45.92
C LEU A 37 -15.15 -44.54 -44.51
N ALA A 38 -14.86 -45.62 -43.78
CA ALA A 38 -14.30 -45.54 -42.42
C ALA A 38 -12.95 -44.80 -42.36
N ARG A 39 -12.16 -44.86 -43.44
CA ARG A 39 -10.92 -44.06 -43.54
C ARG A 39 -11.20 -42.57 -43.52
N ALA A 40 -12.14 -42.09 -44.30
CA ALA A 40 -12.51 -40.66 -44.37
C ALA A 40 -13.03 -40.13 -43.00
N GLU A 41 -13.77 -40.97 -42.25
CA GLU A 41 -14.22 -40.64 -40.91
C GLU A 41 -13.06 -40.44 -39.96
N VAL A 42 -12.08 -41.35 -39.96
CA VAL A 42 -10.90 -41.29 -39.06
C VAL A 42 -9.93 -40.17 -39.46
N GLU A 43 -9.73 -39.94 -40.78
CA GLU A 43 -8.93 -38.80 -41.27
C GLU A 43 -9.56 -37.47 -40.87
N THR A 44 -10.88 -37.35 -40.91
CA THR A 44 -11.60 -36.15 -40.43
C THR A 44 -11.40 -35.94 -38.94
N GLU A 45 -11.49 -37.02 -38.14
CA GLU A 45 -11.23 -36.94 -36.69
C GLU A 45 -9.79 -36.57 -36.39
N LEU A 46 -8.80 -37.12 -37.11
CA LEU A 46 -7.40 -36.76 -36.99
C LEU A 46 -7.18 -35.26 -37.25
N ALA A 47 -7.75 -34.75 -38.35
CA ALA A 47 -7.66 -33.33 -38.69
C ALA A 47 -8.28 -32.43 -37.60
N ASN A 48 -9.40 -32.82 -37.01
CA ASN A 48 -10.01 -32.12 -35.89
C ASN A 48 -9.09 -32.08 -34.66
N ARG A 49 -8.46 -33.22 -34.32
CA ARG A 49 -7.51 -33.33 -33.19
C ARG A 49 -6.26 -32.50 -33.41
N GLU A 50 -5.74 -32.47 -34.64
CA GLU A 50 -4.61 -31.60 -35.00
C GLU A 50 -4.99 -30.12 -34.86
N GLY A 51 -6.21 -29.71 -35.24
CA GLY A 51 -6.74 -28.37 -34.99
C GLY A 51 -6.86 -28.00 -33.52
N GLU A 52 -7.32 -28.95 -32.66
CA GLU A 52 -7.38 -28.76 -31.21
C GLU A 52 -5.97 -28.60 -30.59
N LEU A 53 -4.98 -29.40 -31.07
CA LEU A 53 -3.58 -29.28 -30.62
C LEU A 53 -2.98 -27.93 -31.01
N LEU A 54 -3.24 -27.41 -32.21
CA LEU A 54 -2.80 -26.08 -32.63
C LEU A 54 -3.40 -24.99 -31.72
N SER A 55 -4.69 -25.09 -31.43
CA SER A 55 -5.36 -24.15 -30.50
C SER A 55 -4.78 -24.21 -29.08
N ALA A 56 -4.50 -25.42 -28.58
CA ALA A 56 -3.86 -25.60 -27.27
C ALA A 56 -2.42 -25.06 -27.24
N THR A 57 -1.68 -25.21 -28.34
CA THR A 57 -0.31 -24.66 -28.47
C THR A 57 -0.33 -23.12 -28.48
N GLN A 58 -1.27 -22.52 -29.19
CA GLN A 58 -1.48 -21.07 -29.15
C GLN A 58 -1.82 -20.59 -27.73
N GLN A 59 -2.68 -21.33 -27.03
CA GLN A 59 -3.04 -20.98 -25.64
C GLN A 59 -1.83 -21.02 -24.69
N VAL A 60 -0.90 -21.96 -24.89
CA VAL A 60 0.36 -22.00 -24.12
C VAL A 60 1.16 -20.72 -24.38
N SER A 61 1.40 -20.37 -25.65
CA SER A 61 2.15 -19.15 -26.02
C SER A 61 1.50 -17.87 -25.45
N THR A 62 0.18 -17.76 -25.55
CA THR A 62 -0.54 -16.59 -25.02
C THR A 62 -0.40 -16.49 -23.50
N THR A 63 -0.52 -17.62 -22.80
CA THR A 63 -0.42 -17.67 -21.34
C THR A 63 1.02 -17.42 -20.88
N GLU A 64 2.00 -17.92 -21.64
CA GLU A 64 3.43 -17.65 -21.39
C GLU A 64 3.76 -16.17 -21.54
N ASN A 65 3.30 -15.54 -22.63
CA ASN A 65 3.47 -14.11 -22.83
C ASN A 65 2.82 -13.27 -21.72
N THR A 66 1.61 -13.67 -21.28
CA THR A 66 0.94 -13.03 -20.15
C THR A 66 1.78 -13.16 -18.86
N LEU A 67 2.37 -14.32 -18.61
CA LEU A 67 3.25 -14.51 -17.44
C LEU A 67 4.51 -13.65 -17.57
N LYS A 68 5.14 -13.60 -18.75
CA LYS A 68 6.32 -12.78 -19.01
C LYS A 68 6.04 -11.29 -18.79
N THR A 69 4.87 -10.77 -19.19
CA THR A 69 4.49 -9.38 -18.94
C THR A 69 4.38 -9.05 -17.44
N LEU A 70 4.09 -10.04 -16.59
CA LEU A 70 4.03 -9.85 -15.14
C LEU A 70 5.39 -9.94 -14.45
N LEU A 71 6.33 -10.72 -15.03
CA LEU A 71 7.63 -11.01 -14.43
C LEU A 71 8.74 -10.07 -14.94
N LEU A 72 8.72 -9.74 -16.24
CA LEU A 72 9.77 -8.97 -16.88
C LEU A 72 9.44 -7.48 -16.87
N ARG A 73 10.40 -6.66 -16.43
CA ARG A 73 10.28 -5.19 -16.41
C ARG A 73 10.68 -4.54 -17.73
N ASP A 74 11.57 -5.20 -18.49
CA ASP A 74 12.13 -4.67 -19.72
C ASP A 74 11.62 -5.47 -20.93
N SER A 75 11.13 -4.76 -21.94
CA SER A 75 10.68 -5.34 -23.22
C SER A 75 11.82 -5.95 -24.04
N ASN A 76 13.08 -5.56 -23.79
CA ASN A 76 14.27 -6.04 -24.50
C ASN A 76 15.02 -7.15 -23.75
N SER A 77 14.46 -7.64 -22.65
CA SER A 77 15.07 -8.71 -21.85
C SER A 77 15.24 -10.00 -22.67
N PRO A 78 16.41 -10.67 -22.64
CA PRO A 78 16.64 -11.91 -23.37
C PRO A 78 15.72 -13.05 -22.92
N GLU A 79 15.14 -12.97 -21.72
CA GLU A 79 14.19 -13.95 -21.18
C GLU A 79 12.89 -14.04 -21.99
N TRP A 80 12.57 -13.02 -22.83
CA TRP A 80 11.42 -13.09 -23.73
C TRP A 80 11.50 -14.25 -24.73
N THR A 81 12.71 -14.66 -25.10
CA THR A 81 12.94 -15.78 -26.04
C THR A 81 12.99 -17.13 -25.39
N GLN A 82 13.09 -17.18 -24.05
CA GLN A 82 13.19 -18.45 -23.30
C GLN A 82 11.79 -19.02 -23.04
N ALA A 83 11.64 -20.35 -23.13
CA ALA A 83 10.42 -21.05 -22.76
C ALA A 83 10.35 -21.24 -21.25
N TYR A 84 9.22 -20.86 -20.64
CA TYR A 84 8.99 -21.07 -19.20
C TYR A 84 8.22 -22.36 -18.96
N VAL A 85 8.78 -23.21 -18.12
CA VAL A 85 8.14 -24.47 -17.70
C VAL A 85 7.84 -24.36 -16.20
N PRO A 86 6.56 -24.41 -15.79
CA PRO A 86 6.21 -24.41 -14.38
C PRO A 86 6.69 -25.72 -13.72
N THR A 87 7.39 -25.57 -12.61
CA THR A 87 7.89 -26.70 -11.80
C THR A 87 6.88 -27.15 -10.76
N ASP A 88 5.98 -26.27 -10.38
CA ASP A 88 4.98 -26.55 -9.36
C ASP A 88 3.86 -27.44 -9.88
N THR A 89 3.50 -28.43 -9.08
CA THR A 89 2.30 -29.24 -9.32
C THR A 89 1.14 -28.70 -8.49
N PRO A 90 -0.10 -28.70 -9.06
CA PRO A 90 -1.28 -28.33 -8.29
C PRO A 90 -1.39 -29.16 -7.02
N VAL A 91 -1.48 -28.50 -5.88
CA VAL A 91 -1.68 -29.16 -4.59
C VAL A 91 -3.17 -29.38 -4.37
N TYR A 92 -3.52 -30.56 -3.88
CA TYR A 92 -4.89 -30.88 -3.46
C TYR A 92 -4.84 -31.37 -2.02
N SER A 93 -5.67 -30.78 -1.14
CA SER A 93 -5.90 -31.24 0.23
C SER A 93 -7.36 -31.61 0.42
N ASP A 94 -7.58 -32.70 1.15
CA ASP A 94 -8.93 -33.11 1.56
C ASP A 94 -9.42 -32.38 2.83
N ASP A 95 -8.52 -31.66 3.52
CA ASP A 95 -8.85 -30.98 4.77
C ASP A 95 -9.75 -29.76 4.51
N PRO A 96 -10.88 -29.66 5.22
CA PRO A 96 -11.75 -28.49 5.12
C PRO A 96 -11.10 -27.26 5.74
N VAL A 97 -11.31 -26.11 5.12
CA VAL A 97 -10.85 -24.83 5.67
C VAL A 97 -11.80 -24.38 6.80
N ILE A 98 -11.24 -24.08 7.97
CA ILE A 98 -11.99 -23.55 9.11
C ILE A 98 -12.22 -22.06 8.90
N VAL A 99 -13.49 -21.66 8.79
CA VAL A 99 -13.88 -20.25 8.50
C VAL A 99 -13.42 -19.30 9.61
N GLU A 100 -13.55 -19.70 10.85
CA GLU A 100 -13.23 -18.92 12.06
C GLU A 100 -11.74 -18.57 12.10
N ASP A 101 -10.88 -19.51 11.77
CA ASP A 101 -9.42 -19.29 11.74
C ASP A 101 -9.03 -18.34 10.60
N ALA A 102 -9.64 -18.50 9.43
CA ALA A 102 -9.41 -17.62 8.29
C ALA A 102 -9.86 -16.18 8.58
N ILE A 103 -10.99 -15.98 9.28
CA ILE A 103 -11.46 -14.66 9.72
C ILE A 103 -10.49 -14.06 10.73
N LYS A 104 -10.03 -14.83 11.71
CA LYS A 104 -9.07 -14.38 12.73
C LYS A 104 -7.76 -13.93 12.07
N ASP A 105 -7.23 -14.71 11.14
CA ASP A 105 -6.05 -14.35 10.36
C ASP A 105 -6.26 -13.05 9.57
N ALA A 106 -7.41 -12.88 8.93
CA ALA A 106 -7.75 -11.66 8.20
C ALA A 106 -7.79 -10.43 9.13
N PHE A 107 -8.42 -10.52 10.29
CA PHE A 107 -8.45 -9.43 11.26
C PHE A 107 -7.08 -9.05 11.81
N ALA A 108 -6.16 -10.02 11.90
CA ALA A 108 -4.80 -9.78 12.35
C ALA A 108 -3.90 -9.14 11.28
N ASN A 109 -4.07 -9.55 10.02
CA ASN A 109 -3.08 -9.27 8.98
C ASN A 109 -3.56 -8.26 7.91
N ARG A 110 -4.85 -7.96 7.79
CA ARG A 110 -5.35 -7.05 6.75
C ARG A 110 -4.90 -5.61 6.98
N PRO A 111 -4.17 -5.00 6.00
CA PRO A 111 -3.62 -3.66 6.15
C PRO A 111 -4.70 -2.58 6.22
N GLU A 112 -5.88 -2.80 5.62
CA GLU A 112 -7.00 -1.86 5.68
C GLU A 112 -7.53 -1.71 7.12
N LEU A 113 -7.59 -2.81 7.88
CA LEU A 113 -8.01 -2.77 9.28
C LEU A 113 -6.93 -2.14 10.16
N GLN A 114 -5.65 -2.41 9.89
CA GLN A 114 -4.54 -1.75 10.57
C GLN A 114 -4.55 -0.24 10.34
N ARG A 115 -4.75 0.21 9.09
CA ARG A 115 -4.89 1.63 8.76
C ARG A 115 -6.04 2.29 9.53
N LEU A 116 -7.21 1.64 9.62
CA LEU A 116 -8.35 2.18 10.36
C LEU A 116 -8.09 2.24 11.87
N ARG A 117 -7.35 1.28 12.44
CA ARG A 117 -6.91 1.34 13.85
C ARG A 117 -6.01 2.55 14.09
N LEU A 118 -5.00 2.77 13.25
CA LEU A 118 -4.13 3.95 13.34
C LEU A 118 -4.92 5.25 13.13
N GLN A 119 -5.86 5.29 12.20
CA GLN A 119 -6.74 6.46 12.01
C GLN A 119 -7.58 6.76 13.23
N ARG A 120 -8.05 5.72 13.94
CA ARG A 120 -8.77 5.87 15.21
C ARG A 120 -7.88 6.43 16.31
N GLU A 121 -6.62 6.01 16.38
CA GLU A 121 -5.63 6.57 17.31
C GLU A 121 -5.38 8.06 17.02
N VAL A 122 -5.20 8.44 15.75
CA VAL A 122 -5.06 9.83 15.35
C VAL A 122 -6.28 10.66 15.77
N THR A 123 -7.49 10.18 15.51
CA THR A 123 -8.71 10.90 15.92
C THR A 123 -8.86 10.99 17.44
N ALA A 124 -8.36 10.02 18.19
CA ALA A 124 -8.32 10.09 19.66
C ALA A 124 -7.36 11.20 20.15
N ILE A 125 -6.18 11.30 19.53
CA ILE A 125 -5.22 12.38 19.82
C ILE A 125 -5.82 13.74 19.50
N ASP A 126 -6.51 13.88 18.36
CA ASP A 126 -7.20 15.12 17.97
C ASP A 126 -8.26 15.52 18.99
N ILE A 127 -9.04 14.57 19.51
CA ILE A 127 -10.03 14.83 20.56
C ILE A 127 -9.35 15.35 21.82
N ASP A 128 -8.26 14.72 22.26
CA ASP A 128 -7.52 15.14 23.45
C ASP A 128 -6.89 16.53 23.24
N TYR A 129 -6.37 16.79 22.04
CA TYR A 129 -5.88 18.11 21.67
C TYR A 129 -6.98 19.17 21.75
N PHE A 130 -8.10 18.99 21.06
CA PHE A 130 -9.21 19.96 21.09
C PHE A 130 -9.86 20.07 22.46
N LYS A 131 -9.92 18.99 23.23
CA LYS A 131 -10.36 19.01 24.62
C LYS A 131 -9.44 19.87 25.50
N ASN A 132 -8.14 19.82 25.25
CA ASN A 132 -7.18 20.67 25.95
C ASN A 132 -7.37 22.15 25.59
N GLN A 133 -7.66 22.46 24.31
CA GLN A 133 -7.94 23.83 23.84
C GLN A 133 -9.20 24.46 24.46
N THR A 134 -10.08 23.68 25.08
CA THR A 134 -11.23 24.20 25.82
C THR A 134 -10.88 24.72 27.21
N LYS A 135 -9.66 24.41 27.72
CA LYS A 135 -9.22 24.81 29.04
C LYS A 135 -8.47 26.15 29.02
N PRO A 136 -8.39 26.86 30.15
CA PRO A 136 -7.50 28.01 30.30
C PRO A 136 -6.05 27.64 29.99
N ARG A 137 -5.33 28.57 29.35
CA ARG A 137 -3.92 28.41 28.99
C ARG A 137 -3.05 29.33 29.85
N ILE A 138 -1.98 28.79 30.37
CA ILE A 138 -0.96 29.51 31.11
C ILE A 138 0.39 29.20 30.47
N ASP A 139 1.01 30.24 29.90
CA ASP A 139 2.32 30.10 29.27
C ASP A 139 3.37 30.91 30.05
N LEU A 140 4.48 30.32 30.34
CA LEU A 140 5.70 30.99 30.76
C LEU A 140 6.52 31.32 29.52
N VAL A 141 6.66 32.61 29.23
CA VAL A 141 7.45 33.09 28.12
C VAL A 141 8.72 33.70 28.67
N SER A 142 9.86 33.17 28.32
CA SER A 142 11.14 33.77 28.65
C SER A 142 11.93 34.04 27.38
N SER A 143 12.48 35.25 27.29
CA SER A 143 13.43 35.57 26.23
C SER A 143 14.72 36.11 26.79
N PHE A 144 15.80 35.69 26.20
CA PHE A 144 17.13 36.17 26.43
C PHE A 144 17.71 36.70 25.13
N SER A 145 18.10 37.97 25.12
CA SER A 145 18.77 38.55 23.98
C SER A 145 20.05 39.28 24.36
N LEU A 146 21.02 39.18 23.51
CA LEU A 146 22.29 39.94 23.64
C LEU A 146 22.27 41.06 22.61
N GLY A 147 22.41 42.28 23.06
CA GLY A 147 22.52 43.46 22.20
C GLY A 147 23.98 43.86 22.03
N GLY A 148 24.45 43.95 20.81
CA GLY A 148 25.75 44.55 20.48
C GLY A 148 25.53 45.95 19.94
N LEU A 149 25.51 46.97 20.82
CA LEU A 149 25.32 48.37 20.43
C LEU A 149 26.67 49.11 20.46
N SER A 150 26.90 50.01 19.50
CA SER A 150 27.99 50.95 19.47
C SER A 150 27.52 52.30 18.93
N LEU A 151 27.86 53.37 19.55
CA LEU A 151 27.45 54.73 19.21
C LEU A 151 28.51 55.53 18.43
N GLY A 152 29.50 54.83 17.89
CA GLY A 152 30.65 55.50 17.25
C GLY A 152 31.59 56.16 18.26
N ASN A 153 32.43 57.03 17.81
CA ASN A 153 33.33 57.79 18.69
C ASN A 153 32.58 58.98 19.31
N GLN A 154 31.96 58.75 20.43
CA GLN A 154 31.27 59.80 21.22
C GLN A 154 32.12 60.21 22.41
N ASN A 155 31.94 61.46 22.84
CA ASN A 155 32.57 61.89 24.06
C ASN A 155 31.93 61.15 25.28
N THR A 156 32.73 60.35 25.97
CA THR A 156 32.28 59.56 27.13
C THR A 156 32.27 60.32 28.45
N ALA A 157 32.81 61.52 28.45
CA ALA A 157 32.75 62.38 29.63
C ALA A 157 31.35 62.92 29.84
N GLY A 158 30.78 62.70 31.00
CA GLY A 158 29.61 63.43 31.44
C GLY A 158 29.88 64.94 31.46
N GLY A 159 28.87 65.69 31.42
CA GLY A 159 29.01 67.14 31.39
C GLY A 159 27.88 67.85 32.17
N THR A 160 28.11 69.09 32.39
CA THR A 160 27.11 69.96 32.96
C THR A 160 26.80 71.02 31.95
N ILE A 161 25.52 71.22 31.67
CA ILE A 161 25.02 72.28 30.81
C ILE A 161 24.20 73.25 31.71
N PRO A 162 24.46 74.56 31.68
CA PRO A 162 23.57 75.48 32.32
C PRO A 162 22.15 75.37 31.72
N GLN A 163 21.14 75.45 32.58
CA GLN A 163 19.71 75.29 32.10
C GLN A 163 19.32 76.40 31.14
N PHE A 164 19.81 77.58 31.36
CA PHE A 164 19.61 78.73 30.49
C PHE A 164 20.86 79.04 29.71
N THR A 165 20.75 78.99 28.36
CA THR A 165 21.88 79.25 27.45
C THR A 165 21.49 80.25 26.37
N GLY A 166 22.47 80.87 25.72
CA GLY A 166 22.23 81.83 24.64
C GLY A 166 21.36 83.01 25.02
N ASN A 167 20.33 83.23 24.26
CA ASN A 167 19.39 84.40 24.44
C ASN A 167 18.62 84.30 25.76
N GLU A 168 18.33 83.11 26.25
CA GLU A 168 17.64 82.88 27.51
C GLU A 168 18.53 83.35 28.72
N GLU A 169 19.80 83.06 28.65
CA GLU A 169 20.76 83.51 29.64
C GLU A 169 20.92 85.02 29.67
N ILE A 170 20.95 85.64 28.49
CA ILE A 170 21.01 87.12 28.36
C ILE A 170 19.72 87.74 28.94
N LEU A 171 18.56 87.14 28.69
CA LEU A 171 17.29 87.62 29.27
C LEU A 171 17.29 87.42 30.77
N ARG A 172 17.70 86.30 31.31
CA ARG A 172 17.83 86.05 32.74
C ARG A 172 18.73 87.07 33.44
N GLN A 173 19.92 87.32 32.85
CA GLN A 173 20.84 88.32 33.38
C GLN A 173 20.23 89.72 33.42
N LYS A 174 19.55 90.11 32.32
CA LYS A 174 18.83 91.43 32.33
C LYS A 174 17.74 91.52 33.36
N LEU A 175 16.95 90.46 33.54
CA LEU A 175 15.91 90.35 34.54
C LEU A 175 16.55 90.40 35.94
N ASN A 176 17.69 89.75 36.17
CA ASN A 176 18.39 89.77 37.45
C ASN A 176 18.98 91.15 37.83
N THR A 177 19.14 92.03 36.85
CA THR A 177 19.50 93.46 37.19
C THR A 177 18.34 94.23 37.77
N LEU A 178 17.13 93.80 37.64
CA LEU A 178 15.91 94.40 38.19
C LEU A 178 15.53 93.85 39.57
N PHE A 179 16.17 92.74 40.01
CA PHE A 179 15.90 92.09 41.29
C PHE A 179 16.98 92.52 42.39
N ALA A 180 16.54 92.57 43.64
CA ALA A 180 17.43 92.79 44.73
C ALA A 180 18.43 91.67 44.91
N PRO A 181 19.64 91.93 45.42
CA PRO A 181 20.62 90.86 45.75
C PRO A 181 19.99 89.81 46.66
N GLY A 182 20.01 88.56 46.27
CA GLY A 182 19.39 87.43 46.98
C GLY A 182 18.06 86.95 46.43
N SER A 183 17.40 87.72 45.53
CA SER A 183 16.16 87.28 44.80
C SER A 183 16.40 87.02 43.31
N GLN A 184 17.69 86.88 42.96
CA GLN A 184 18.06 86.61 41.55
C GLN A 184 17.70 85.19 41.11
N ILE A 185 17.28 85.08 39.84
CA ILE A 185 16.95 83.80 39.21
C ILE A 185 18.23 83.00 38.99
N PRO A 186 18.37 81.85 39.66
CA PRO A 186 19.58 81.02 39.52
C PRO A 186 19.64 80.37 38.12
N ASN A 187 20.81 80.01 37.64
CA ASN A 187 20.99 79.17 36.44
C ASN A 187 21.54 77.82 36.93
N PRO A 188 20.64 76.88 37.29
CA PRO A 188 21.09 75.57 37.73
C PRO A 188 21.73 74.79 36.59
N ASN A 189 22.72 74.03 36.91
CA ASN A 189 23.35 73.11 35.96
C ASN A 189 22.61 71.81 35.90
N ILE A 190 22.29 71.40 34.66
CA ILE A 190 21.77 70.05 34.36
C ILE A 190 22.98 69.15 34.18
N ASN A 191 23.10 68.17 35.02
CA ASN A 191 24.10 67.14 34.88
C ASN A 191 23.59 66.00 34.04
N PHE A 192 24.33 65.62 33.02
CA PHE A 192 24.07 64.45 32.28
C PHE A 192 25.21 63.44 32.38
N SER A 193 24.89 62.20 32.56
CA SER A 193 25.85 61.11 32.59
C SER A 193 26.41 60.89 31.19
N GLY A 194 27.70 60.77 31.07
CA GLY A 194 28.34 60.45 29.79
C GLY A 194 27.92 59.04 29.29
N VAL A 195 28.12 58.81 28.03
CA VAL A 195 27.85 57.47 27.43
C VAL A 195 28.84 56.47 28.03
N PRO A 196 28.38 55.34 28.57
CA PRO A 196 29.25 54.29 29.09
C PRO A 196 30.32 53.88 28.08
N GLY A 197 31.56 53.67 28.52
CA GLY A 197 32.71 53.48 27.65
C GLY A 197 32.63 52.21 26.78
N TYR A 198 31.77 51.24 27.13
CA TYR A 198 31.55 50.04 26.33
C TYR A 198 30.71 50.30 25.08
N PHE A 199 29.96 51.44 25.00
CA PHE A 199 29.27 51.85 23.76
C PHE A 199 30.17 52.68 22.81
N ASN A 200 31.33 53.13 23.24
CA ASN A 200 32.18 53.99 22.44
C ASN A 200 33.09 53.17 21.51
N GLY A 201 32.91 53.31 20.19
CA GLY A 201 33.71 52.63 19.16
C GLY A 201 32.96 52.39 17.88
N GLY A 202 33.62 51.82 16.87
CA GLY A 202 33.02 51.48 15.58
C GLY A 202 32.26 50.14 15.55
N SER A 203 31.86 49.73 14.37
CA SER A 203 31.04 48.50 14.16
C SER A 203 31.65 47.22 14.77
N PHE A 204 32.98 47.11 14.79
CA PHE A 204 33.67 46.00 15.42
C PHE A 204 33.45 45.97 16.94
N ARG A 205 33.26 47.12 17.56
CA ARG A 205 32.94 47.22 18.99
C ARG A 205 31.54 46.68 19.28
N ALA A 206 30.57 46.99 18.43
CA ALA A 206 29.22 46.43 18.55
C ALA A 206 29.22 44.90 18.46
N PHE A 207 30.00 44.33 17.53
CA PHE A 207 30.17 42.89 17.41
C PHE A 207 30.80 42.26 18.65
N ARG A 208 31.87 42.91 19.19
CA ARG A 208 32.53 42.45 20.40
C ARG A 208 31.61 42.54 21.63
N ASN A 209 30.80 43.60 21.73
CA ASN A 209 29.85 43.78 22.84
C ASN A 209 28.76 42.71 22.83
N LEU A 210 28.36 42.21 21.65
CA LEU A 210 27.44 41.09 21.50
C LEU A 210 27.99 39.82 22.19
N PHE A 211 29.26 39.48 21.96
CA PHE A 211 29.86 38.26 22.53
C PHE A 211 30.30 38.43 23.99
N ARG A 212 30.54 39.66 24.43
CA ARG A 212 30.86 39.93 25.85
C ARG A 212 29.64 40.02 26.75
N ALA A 213 28.43 39.98 26.15
CA ALA A 213 27.19 40.17 26.89
C ALA A 213 27.14 41.46 27.71
N ASP A 214 27.68 42.55 27.14
CA ASP A 214 27.75 43.86 27.86
C ASP A 214 26.36 44.50 28.00
N ALA A 215 25.37 44.08 27.18
CA ALA A 215 24.00 44.56 27.26
C ALA A 215 23.00 43.39 27.14
N PRO A 216 22.93 42.48 28.13
CA PRO A 216 21.96 41.39 28.12
C PRO A 216 20.56 41.91 28.45
N THR A 217 19.60 41.47 27.70
CA THR A 217 18.20 41.74 27.99
C THR A 217 17.51 40.44 28.36
N TYR A 218 16.94 40.41 29.53
CA TYR A 218 16.13 39.29 30.03
C TYR A 218 14.69 39.76 30.10
N SER A 219 13.78 38.98 29.51
CA SER A 219 12.38 39.16 29.79
C SER A 219 11.76 37.84 30.22
N VAL A 220 11.02 37.89 31.30
CA VAL A 220 10.24 36.77 31.81
C VAL A 220 8.81 37.27 32.00
N GLY A 221 7.89 36.60 31.33
CA GLY A 221 6.46 36.97 31.40
C GLY A 221 5.61 35.71 31.56
N ILE A 222 4.49 35.86 32.22
CA ILE A 222 3.45 34.85 32.30
C ILE A 222 2.26 35.37 31.50
N THR A 223 1.87 34.63 30.46
CA THR A 223 0.67 34.91 29.68
C THR A 223 -0.45 34.01 30.18
N PHE A 224 -1.53 34.61 30.62
CA PHE A 224 -2.70 33.91 31.09
C PHE A 224 -3.85 34.20 30.13
N GLU A 225 -4.33 33.14 29.40
CA GLU A 225 -5.40 33.24 28.46
C GLU A 225 -6.62 32.48 28.99
N PHE A 226 -7.70 33.21 29.28
CA PHE A 226 -8.96 32.65 29.72
C PHE A 226 -10.02 32.81 28.65
N PRO A 227 -10.40 31.72 27.92
CA PRO A 227 -11.36 31.81 26.84
C PRO A 227 -12.79 31.95 27.37
N PHE A 228 -13.30 33.19 27.38
CA PHE A 228 -14.67 33.42 27.75
C PHE A 228 -15.63 32.98 26.62
N ARG A 229 -16.57 32.04 26.93
CA ARG A 229 -17.48 31.38 25.99
C ARG A 229 -16.89 30.31 25.07
N ASN A 230 -15.64 30.34 24.69
CA ASN A 230 -14.87 29.37 23.89
C ASN A 230 -15.69 28.51 22.90
N THR A 231 -16.56 29.15 22.10
CA THR A 231 -17.48 28.48 21.16
C THR A 231 -16.72 27.76 20.05
N THR A 232 -15.63 28.37 19.57
CA THR A 232 -14.79 27.79 18.49
C THR A 232 -14.12 26.49 18.95
N ALA A 233 -13.49 26.48 20.13
CA ALA A 233 -12.84 25.28 20.63
C ALA A 233 -13.85 24.15 20.94
N LYS A 234 -15.06 24.52 21.44
CA LYS A 234 -16.15 23.55 21.64
C LYS A 234 -16.68 23.01 20.34
N ALA A 235 -16.80 23.84 19.29
CA ALA A 235 -17.20 23.39 17.96
C ALA A 235 -16.16 22.46 17.33
N ASN A 236 -14.86 22.76 17.46
CA ASN A 236 -13.77 21.91 16.99
C ASN A 236 -13.76 20.56 17.71
N LEU A 237 -13.96 20.57 19.05
CA LEU A 237 -14.10 19.33 19.82
C LEU A 237 -15.31 18.50 19.37
N ALA A 238 -16.43 19.14 19.11
CA ALA A 238 -17.62 18.45 18.61
C ALA A 238 -17.36 17.87 17.21
N GLY A 239 -16.68 18.61 16.32
CA GLY A 239 -16.24 18.13 15.01
C GLY A 239 -15.33 16.91 15.10
N ALA A 240 -14.33 16.95 15.99
CA ALA A 240 -13.42 15.81 16.21
C ALA A 240 -14.16 14.55 16.72
N ARG A 241 -15.15 14.72 17.60
CA ARG A 241 -15.99 13.61 18.06
C ARG A 241 -16.85 13.01 16.94
N ILE A 242 -17.41 13.86 16.07
CA ILE A 242 -18.15 13.39 14.88
C ILE A 242 -17.21 12.60 13.96
N GLN A 243 -15.98 13.10 13.74
CA GLN A 243 -14.97 12.41 12.94
C GLN A 243 -14.62 11.04 13.54
N GLN A 244 -14.51 10.92 14.87
CA GLN A 244 -14.31 9.63 15.54
C GLN A 244 -15.47 8.68 15.27
N GLN A 245 -16.73 9.16 15.40
CA GLN A 245 -17.91 8.35 15.12
C GLN A 245 -17.97 7.87 13.66
N GLN A 246 -17.56 8.72 12.71
CA GLN A 246 -17.42 8.33 11.29
C GLN A 246 -16.36 7.26 11.10
N THR A 247 -15.19 7.42 11.72
CA THR A 247 -14.10 6.42 11.67
C THR A 247 -14.55 5.09 12.28
N ASP A 248 -15.27 5.12 13.41
CA ASP A 248 -15.82 3.91 14.05
C ASP A 248 -16.88 3.22 13.16
N ALA A 249 -17.72 4.00 12.47
CA ALA A 249 -18.69 3.46 11.52
C ALA A 249 -18.02 2.84 10.29
N GLN A 250 -16.99 3.49 9.73
CA GLN A 250 -16.18 2.97 8.64
C GLN A 250 -15.46 1.69 9.04
N THR A 251 -14.92 1.62 10.27
CA THR A 251 -14.26 0.42 10.79
C THR A 251 -15.22 -0.75 10.84
N ARG A 252 -16.43 -0.56 11.38
CA ARG A 252 -17.45 -1.62 11.42
C ARG A 252 -17.87 -2.09 10.02
N LEU A 253 -18.04 -1.18 9.07
CA LEU A 253 -18.36 -1.52 7.69
C LEU A 253 -17.23 -2.35 7.07
N GLN A 254 -15.97 -1.93 7.27
CA GLN A 254 -14.82 -2.65 6.73
C GLN A 254 -14.67 -4.03 7.36
N GLU A 255 -14.90 -4.17 8.67
CA GLU A 255 -14.89 -5.47 9.36
C GLU A 255 -15.96 -6.41 8.78
N GLN A 256 -17.18 -5.92 8.53
CA GLN A 256 -18.24 -6.71 7.89
C GLN A 256 -17.86 -7.12 6.46
N THR A 257 -17.25 -6.21 5.69
CA THR A 257 -16.78 -6.50 4.33
C THR A 257 -15.70 -7.59 4.36
N VAL A 258 -14.73 -7.49 5.26
CA VAL A 258 -13.68 -8.51 5.44
C VAL A 258 -14.28 -9.87 5.80
N VAL A 259 -15.24 -9.92 6.71
CA VAL A 259 -15.93 -11.18 7.07
C VAL A 259 -16.64 -11.78 5.86
N ALA A 260 -17.34 -10.96 5.08
CA ALA A 260 -18.02 -11.42 3.87
C ALA A 260 -17.03 -11.94 2.82
N ASP A 261 -15.94 -11.22 2.56
CA ASP A 261 -14.89 -11.61 1.62
C ASP A 261 -14.27 -12.95 1.99
N VAL A 262 -13.89 -13.12 3.27
CA VAL A 262 -13.28 -14.37 3.75
C VAL A 262 -14.27 -15.53 3.65
N ARG A 263 -15.53 -15.34 4.07
CA ARG A 263 -16.56 -16.38 3.94
C ARG A 263 -16.79 -16.80 2.50
N ASN A 264 -16.86 -15.84 1.57
CA ASN A 264 -16.99 -16.11 0.15
C ASN A 264 -15.78 -16.87 -0.40
N ALA A 265 -14.56 -16.49 0.01
CA ALA A 265 -13.34 -17.17 -0.40
C ALA A 265 -13.28 -18.61 0.14
N VAL A 266 -13.62 -18.84 1.41
CA VAL A 266 -13.70 -20.20 1.99
C VAL A 266 -14.74 -21.05 1.26
N GLN A 267 -15.92 -20.49 0.99
CA GLN A 267 -16.97 -21.19 0.24
C GLN A 267 -16.50 -21.54 -1.19
N ALA A 268 -15.74 -20.65 -1.85
CA ALA A 268 -15.17 -20.90 -3.16
C ALA A 268 -14.15 -22.06 -3.13
N VAL A 269 -13.30 -22.12 -2.10
CA VAL A 269 -12.35 -23.23 -1.89
C VAL A 269 -13.10 -24.54 -1.73
N GLU A 270 -14.11 -24.59 -0.84
CA GLU A 270 -14.88 -25.81 -0.60
C GLU A 270 -15.64 -26.28 -1.85
N THR A 271 -16.24 -25.34 -2.58
CA THR A 271 -16.93 -25.65 -3.85
C THR A 271 -15.93 -26.18 -4.88
N SER A 272 -14.76 -25.58 -5.01
CA SER A 272 -13.72 -26.02 -5.93
C SER A 272 -13.17 -27.40 -5.54
N ARG A 273 -12.99 -27.67 -4.25
CA ARG A 273 -12.60 -28.98 -3.72
C ARG A 273 -13.59 -30.07 -4.14
N GLN A 274 -14.90 -29.82 -3.97
CA GLN A 274 -15.93 -30.76 -4.38
C GLN A 274 -15.97 -30.96 -5.91
N ARG A 275 -15.68 -29.91 -6.70
CA ARG A 275 -15.55 -30.03 -8.16
C ARG A 275 -14.42 -30.93 -8.57
N VAL A 276 -13.25 -30.86 -7.87
CA VAL A 276 -12.12 -31.78 -8.15
C VAL A 276 -12.55 -33.22 -7.92
N LEU A 277 -13.18 -33.53 -6.80
CA LEU A 277 -13.67 -34.89 -6.47
C LEU A 277 -14.65 -35.40 -7.52
N THR A 278 -15.58 -34.53 -7.95
CA THR A 278 -16.59 -34.87 -8.96
C THR A 278 -15.92 -35.13 -10.33
N ALA A 279 -14.97 -34.27 -10.72
CA ALA A 279 -14.24 -34.41 -11.98
C ALA A 279 -13.40 -35.67 -12.03
N ARG A 280 -12.71 -36.03 -10.93
CA ARG A 280 -11.97 -37.28 -10.81
C ARG A 280 -12.85 -38.51 -10.96
N ARG A 281 -14.04 -38.50 -10.36
CA ARG A 281 -15.04 -39.58 -10.53
C ARG A 281 -15.52 -39.66 -11.97
N ALA A 282 -15.81 -38.51 -12.60
CA ALA A 282 -16.24 -38.44 -14.00
C ALA A 282 -15.16 -39.00 -14.96
N ARG A 283 -13.90 -38.62 -14.74
CA ARG A 283 -12.76 -39.19 -15.50
C ARG A 283 -12.64 -40.70 -15.35
N ALA A 284 -12.67 -41.22 -14.12
CA ALA A 284 -12.57 -42.65 -13.85
C ALA A 284 -13.72 -43.43 -14.57
N ASN A 285 -14.95 -42.91 -14.51
CA ASN A 285 -16.08 -43.51 -15.22
C ASN A 285 -15.93 -43.45 -16.74
N ALA A 286 -15.43 -42.35 -17.30
CA ALA A 286 -15.16 -42.23 -18.73
C ALA A 286 -14.06 -43.20 -19.20
N GLU A 287 -13.03 -43.44 -18.38
CA GLU A 287 -12.01 -44.47 -18.67
C GLU A 287 -12.60 -45.88 -18.74
N ILE A 288 -13.47 -46.23 -17.78
CA ILE A 288 -14.17 -47.54 -17.78
C ILE A 288 -15.07 -47.67 -19.02
N GLN A 289 -15.81 -46.59 -19.38
CA GLN A 289 -16.67 -46.59 -20.55
C GLN A 289 -15.87 -46.76 -21.85
N LEU A 290 -14.76 -46.05 -21.99
CA LEU A 290 -13.89 -46.18 -23.16
C LEU A 290 -13.29 -47.59 -23.28
N GLU A 291 -12.82 -48.13 -22.19
CA GLU A 291 -12.27 -49.50 -22.14
C GLU A 291 -13.35 -50.55 -22.57
N GLY A 292 -14.57 -50.37 -22.05
CA GLY A 292 -15.69 -51.21 -22.46
C GLY A 292 -16.01 -51.10 -23.96
N GLU A 293 -16.05 -49.87 -24.50
CA GLU A 293 -16.32 -49.59 -25.92
C GLU A 293 -15.23 -50.15 -26.83
N ARG A 294 -13.94 -50.04 -26.44
CA ARG A 294 -12.82 -50.64 -27.18
C ARG A 294 -12.94 -52.14 -27.31
N ARG A 295 -13.31 -52.84 -26.24
CA ARG A 295 -13.56 -54.30 -26.30
C ARG A 295 -14.73 -54.63 -27.26
N LEU A 296 -15.84 -53.89 -27.19
CA LEU A 296 -16.95 -54.08 -28.10
C LEU A 296 -16.55 -53.84 -29.57
N PHE A 297 -15.71 -52.83 -29.82
CA PHE A 297 -15.19 -52.49 -31.14
C PHE A 297 -14.25 -53.57 -31.67
N GLU A 298 -13.38 -54.16 -30.84
CA GLU A 298 -12.51 -55.26 -31.18
C GLU A 298 -13.30 -56.52 -31.62
N PHE A 299 -14.44 -56.79 -30.95
CA PHE A 299 -15.33 -57.92 -31.31
C PHE A 299 -16.33 -57.58 -32.45
N GLY A 300 -16.16 -56.41 -33.09
CA GLY A 300 -17.02 -56.01 -34.19
C GLY A 300 -18.47 -55.67 -33.79
N ARG A 301 -18.72 -55.40 -32.51
CA ARG A 301 -20.04 -55.09 -31.93
C ARG A 301 -20.26 -53.62 -31.65
N SER A 302 -19.31 -52.78 -32.04
CA SER A 302 -19.38 -51.31 -31.95
C SER A 302 -18.91 -50.66 -33.25
N THR A 303 -19.11 -49.34 -33.36
CA THR A 303 -18.74 -48.55 -34.54
C THR A 303 -17.60 -47.59 -34.18
N THR A 304 -16.84 -47.12 -35.20
CA THR A 304 -15.82 -46.07 -35.07
C THR A 304 -16.39 -44.82 -34.45
N PHE A 305 -17.62 -44.45 -34.83
CA PHE A 305 -18.32 -43.29 -34.26
C PHE A 305 -18.51 -43.39 -32.73
N LEU A 306 -18.97 -44.52 -32.22
CA LEU A 306 -19.17 -44.74 -30.79
C LEU A 306 -17.84 -44.75 -30.05
N LEU A 307 -16.79 -45.35 -30.63
CA LEU A 307 -15.45 -45.33 -30.06
C LEU A 307 -14.94 -43.87 -29.92
N PHE A 308 -15.02 -43.07 -30.99
CA PHE A 308 -14.60 -41.68 -30.95
C PHE A 308 -15.44 -40.84 -29.96
N GLN A 309 -16.73 -41.13 -29.87
CA GLN A 309 -17.59 -40.45 -28.86
C GLN A 309 -17.09 -40.72 -27.43
N ARG A 310 -16.65 -41.95 -27.11
CA ARG A 310 -16.08 -42.27 -25.78
C ARG A 310 -14.70 -41.70 -25.60
N GLU A 311 -13.86 -41.64 -26.61
CA GLU A 311 -12.55 -40.96 -26.56
C GLU A 311 -12.73 -39.45 -26.33
N ASN A 312 -13.67 -38.81 -27.00
CA ASN A 312 -14.02 -37.44 -26.78
C ASN A 312 -14.54 -37.18 -25.34
N ALA A 313 -15.40 -38.09 -24.85
CA ALA A 313 -15.92 -38.00 -23.48
C ALA A 313 -14.81 -38.09 -22.44
N LEU A 314 -13.84 -38.99 -22.63
CA LEU A 314 -12.66 -39.12 -21.75
C LEU A 314 -11.76 -37.87 -21.82
N THR A 315 -11.48 -37.36 -23.02
CA THR A 315 -10.71 -36.13 -23.21
C THR A 315 -11.33 -34.96 -22.49
N ASN A 316 -12.65 -34.78 -22.64
CA ASN A 316 -13.38 -33.73 -21.95
C ASN A 316 -13.37 -33.91 -20.44
N ALA A 317 -13.48 -35.13 -19.93
CA ALA A 317 -13.39 -35.44 -18.51
C ALA A 317 -11.99 -35.13 -17.93
N ARG A 318 -10.92 -35.48 -18.65
CA ARG A 318 -9.54 -35.12 -18.28
C ARG A 318 -9.31 -33.63 -18.25
N ASN A 319 -9.78 -32.91 -19.25
CA ASN A 319 -9.69 -31.46 -19.29
C ASN A 319 -10.49 -30.81 -18.16
N ALA A 320 -11.67 -31.34 -17.82
CA ALA A 320 -12.48 -30.88 -16.70
C ALA A 320 -11.78 -31.11 -15.35
N GLU A 321 -11.09 -32.24 -15.15
CA GLU A 321 -10.29 -32.51 -13.95
C GLU A 321 -9.13 -31.53 -13.81
N ILE A 322 -8.31 -31.36 -14.87
CA ILE A 322 -7.19 -30.40 -14.88
C ILE A 322 -7.69 -28.98 -14.58
N ARG A 323 -8.83 -28.59 -15.16
CA ARG A 323 -9.45 -27.29 -14.89
C ARG A 323 -9.89 -27.19 -13.44
N ALA A 324 -10.58 -28.19 -12.90
CA ALA A 324 -11.04 -28.19 -11.52
C ALA A 324 -9.86 -28.09 -10.51
N GLU A 325 -8.75 -28.82 -10.75
CA GLU A 325 -7.53 -28.74 -9.94
C GLU A 325 -6.90 -27.34 -10.01
N THR A 326 -6.88 -26.72 -11.20
CA THR A 326 -6.37 -25.37 -11.38
C THR A 326 -7.26 -24.34 -10.68
N ASP A 327 -8.57 -24.46 -10.79
CA ASP A 327 -9.55 -23.55 -10.15
C ASP A 327 -9.50 -23.69 -8.63
N TYR A 328 -9.26 -24.89 -8.09
CA TYR A 328 -9.02 -25.11 -6.66
C TYR A 328 -7.78 -24.36 -6.15
N ASN A 329 -6.65 -24.46 -6.88
CA ASN A 329 -5.43 -23.73 -6.49
C ASN A 329 -5.59 -22.21 -6.60
N LYS A 330 -6.37 -21.70 -7.58
CA LYS A 330 -6.73 -20.29 -7.65
C LYS A 330 -7.56 -19.87 -6.44
N SER A 331 -8.57 -20.68 -6.05
CA SER A 331 -9.40 -20.37 -4.90
C SER A 331 -8.62 -20.37 -3.59
N LEU A 332 -7.59 -21.23 -3.44
CA LEU A 332 -6.65 -21.19 -2.32
C LEU A 332 -5.86 -19.88 -2.29
N SER A 333 -5.34 -19.44 -3.44
CA SER A 333 -4.61 -18.17 -3.56
C SER A 333 -5.51 -16.97 -3.25
N ASP A 334 -6.77 -17.01 -3.70
CA ASP A 334 -7.77 -15.99 -3.39
C ASP A 334 -8.11 -15.96 -1.89
N LEU A 335 -8.18 -17.10 -1.23
CA LEU A 335 -8.34 -17.18 0.22
C LEU A 335 -7.13 -16.59 0.96
N GLN A 336 -5.91 -16.95 0.54
CA GLN A 336 -4.68 -16.37 1.10
C GLN A 336 -4.64 -14.85 0.95
N ARG A 337 -5.11 -14.33 -0.19
CA ARG A 337 -5.27 -12.90 -0.43
C ARG A 337 -6.35 -12.31 0.47
N ALA A 338 -7.51 -12.96 0.59
CA ALA A 338 -8.62 -12.51 1.44
C ALA A 338 -8.26 -12.48 2.94
N SER A 339 -7.40 -13.38 3.40
CA SER A 339 -6.87 -13.43 4.77
C SER A 339 -5.57 -12.64 4.95
N SER A 340 -5.00 -12.07 3.85
CA SER A 340 -3.68 -11.41 3.83
C SER A 340 -2.54 -12.28 4.37
N THR A 341 -2.60 -13.58 4.10
CA THR A 341 -1.59 -14.56 4.53
C THR A 341 -0.63 -14.99 3.41
N THR A 342 -0.79 -14.44 2.20
CA THR A 342 -0.02 -14.82 1.01
C THR A 342 1.50 -14.75 1.23
N PHE A 343 1.99 -13.67 1.82
CA PHE A 343 3.42 -13.49 2.09
C PHE A 343 3.94 -14.50 3.12
N ARG A 344 3.19 -14.70 4.20
CA ARG A 344 3.55 -15.64 5.27
C ARG A 344 3.60 -17.08 4.78
N ILE A 345 2.59 -17.53 4.01
CA ILE A 345 2.49 -18.91 3.54
C ILE A 345 3.55 -19.20 2.48
N ASN A 346 3.88 -18.23 1.62
CA ASN A 346 4.87 -18.40 0.56
C ASN A 346 6.28 -17.95 0.96
N ASN A 347 6.52 -17.60 2.23
CA ASN A 347 7.81 -17.12 2.75
C ASN A 347 8.39 -15.94 1.94
N ILE A 348 7.50 -15.03 1.48
CA ILE A 348 7.90 -13.86 0.73
C ILE A 348 8.22 -12.73 1.71
N GLN A 349 9.47 -12.26 1.68
CA GLN A 349 9.88 -11.05 2.39
C GLN A 349 9.83 -9.86 1.41
N VAL A 350 9.19 -8.79 1.85
CA VAL A 350 9.11 -7.56 1.08
C VAL A 350 10.05 -6.55 1.74
N ASP A 351 11.16 -6.24 1.07
CA ASP A 351 12.04 -5.17 1.54
C ASP A 351 11.31 -3.84 1.43
N SER A 352 11.24 -3.11 2.54
CA SER A 352 10.66 -1.78 2.54
C SER A 352 11.53 -0.84 1.71
N PRO A 353 10.98 -0.11 0.72
CA PRO A 353 11.74 0.88 -0.01
C PRO A 353 12.03 2.15 0.82
N MET A 354 11.48 2.25 2.04
CA MET A 354 11.81 3.34 2.95
C MET A 354 13.15 3.03 3.62
N PRO A 355 14.12 3.95 3.57
CA PRO A 355 15.33 3.82 4.39
C PRO A 355 14.90 3.75 5.85
N ASP A 356 15.45 2.80 6.59
CA ASP A 356 15.30 2.75 8.03
C ASP A 356 15.75 4.10 8.59
N ASN A 357 14.82 4.90 9.08
CA ASN A 357 15.11 6.10 9.86
C ASN A 357 15.57 5.68 11.26
N ASP A 358 16.66 4.95 11.33
CA ASP A 358 17.43 4.78 12.54
C ASP A 358 18.28 6.06 12.72
N ASN A 359 17.64 7.10 13.34
CA ASN A 359 18.31 8.20 14.03
C ASN A 359 17.43 8.73 15.16
#